data_05a40a5cb0743a309622a0ae9cefda00
#
_entry.id   05a40a5cb0743a309622a0ae9cefda00
#
_cell.length_a   1.000
_cell.length_b   1.000
_cell.length_c   1.000
_cell.angle_alpha   90.00
_cell.angle_beta   90.00
_cell.angle_gamma   90.00
#
_symmetry.space_group_name_H-M   'P 1'
#
loop_
_entity.id
_entity.type
_entity.pdbx_description
1 polymer ?
#
loop_
_entity_poly.entity_id
_entity_poly.type
_entity_poly.pdbx_seq_one_letter_code
_entity_poly.pdbx_strand_id
1 'polypeptide(L)'
;LEMSFKRAEQYTELARSQRCFAGTDVLHGEPFDQLVQAQVEMSEKGVADFLLLRFPGLDPQQAQARLVPLLRATDEVGMGTDGCVCALLRQANRGVLHVVSPRFENAGLTFEVIAG
;
A
#
# COMPACT_ATOMS: atom_id res chain seq x y z
N LEU A 1 -28.61 14.09 15.81
CA LEU A 1 -28.20 12.76 15.30
C LEU A 1 -27.56 12.86 13.93
N GLU A 2 -28.14 13.58 12.98
CA GLU A 2 -27.56 13.81 11.66
C GLU A 2 -26.24 14.57 11.73
N MET A 3 -26.13 15.52 12.62
CA MET A 3 -24.88 16.28 12.81
C MET A 3 -23.72 15.41 13.32
N SER A 4 -24.02 14.47 14.21
CA SER A 4 -23.00 13.52 14.70
C SER A 4 -22.50 12.62 13.59
N PHE A 5 -23.39 12.20 12.70
CA PHE A 5 -23.05 11.35 11.56
C PHE A 5 -22.15 12.09 10.56
N LYS A 6 -22.46 13.33 10.25
CA LYS A 6 -21.65 14.17 9.37
C LYS A 6 -20.26 14.45 9.95
N ARG A 7 -20.17 14.65 11.28
CA ARG A 7 -18.89 14.84 11.95
C ARG A 7 -18.00 13.60 11.84
N ALA A 8 -18.58 12.42 11.98
CA ALA A 8 -17.82 11.17 11.85
C ALA A 8 -17.26 11.01 10.44
N GLU A 9 -18.04 11.31 9.41
CA GLU A 9 -17.57 11.26 8.02
C GLU A 9 -16.46 12.27 7.75
N GLN A 10 -16.62 13.52 8.19
CA GLN A 10 -15.62 14.56 8.05
C GLN A 10 -14.32 14.20 8.77
N TYR A 11 -14.42 13.61 9.95
CA TYR A 11 -13.28 13.21 10.73
C TYR A 11 -12.50 12.09 10.02
N THR A 12 -13.22 11.13 9.42
CA THR A 12 -12.60 10.04 8.66
C THR A 12 -11.87 10.56 7.43
N GLU A 13 -12.46 11.49 6.70
CA GLU A 13 -11.83 12.10 5.52
C GLU A 13 -10.59 12.91 5.89
N LEU A 14 -10.64 13.69 6.97
CA LEU A 14 -9.50 14.43 7.47
C LEU A 14 -8.35 13.52 7.89
N ALA A 15 -8.65 12.45 8.61
CA ALA A 15 -7.64 11.48 9.02
C ALA A 15 -7.00 10.82 7.81
N ARG A 16 -7.79 10.47 6.79
CA ARG A 16 -7.31 9.88 5.54
C ARG A 16 -6.43 10.86 4.77
N SER A 17 -6.84 12.12 4.62
CA SER A 17 -6.07 13.13 3.90
C SER A 17 -4.76 13.48 4.59
N GLN A 18 -4.67 13.30 5.92
CA GLN A 18 -3.42 13.47 6.66
C GLN A 18 -2.44 12.32 6.48
N ARG A 19 -2.94 11.12 6.18
CA ARG A 19 -2.11 9.91 6.01
C ARG A 19 -1.69 9.68 4.57
N CYS A 20 -2.48 10.12 3.62
CA CYS A 20 -2.27 9.88 2.20
C CYS A 20 -1.89 11.16 1.46
N PHE A 21 -1.20 11.02 0.34
CA PHE A 21 -1.00 12.13 -0.59
C PHE A 21 -2.36 12.59 -1.13
N ALA A 22 -2.51 13.88 -1.32
CA ALA A 22 -3.77 14.50 -1.71
C ALA A 22 -4.37 13.83 -2.96
N GLY A 23 -5.64 13.42 -2.87
CA GLY A 23 -6.36 12.78 -3.97
C GLY A 23 -5.94 11.35 -4.26
N THR A 24 -5.17 10.71 -3.37
CA THR A 24 -4.71 9.34 -3.57
C THR A 24 -4.95 8.48 -2.35
N ASP A 25 -4.86 7.15 -2.54
CA ASP A 25 -4.82 6.16 -1.47
C ASP A 25 -3.37 5.80 -1.07
N VAL A 26 -2.39 6.53 -1.61
CA VAL A 26 -0.97 6.30 -1.36
C VAL A 26 -0.58 6.96 -0.03
N LEU A 27 -0.20 6.14 0.94
CA LEU A 27 0.18 6.60 2.27
C LEU A 27 1.51 7.37 2.25
N HIS A 28 1.62 8.39 3.11
CA HIS A 28 2.91 9.00 3.40
C HIS A 28 3.86 7.99 4.02
N GLY A 29 5.16 8.31 4.00
CA GLY A 29 6.21 7.39 4.45
C GLY A 29 6.05 6.90 5.88
N GLU A 30 5.73 7.80 6.82
CA GLU A 30 5.61 7.43 8.23
C GLU A 30 4.45 6.46 8.50
N PRO A 31 3.19 6.77 8.11
CA PRO A 31 2.10 5.80 8.29
C PRO A 31 2.32 4.49 7.54
N PHE A 32 2.92 4.53 6.36
CA PHE A 32 3.23 3.32 5.61
C PHE A 32 4.28 2.47 6.33
N ASP A 33 5.33 3.10 6.83
CA ASP A 33 6.40 2.41 7.56
C ASP A 33 5.86 1.72 8.80
N GLN A 34 4.94 2.34 9.53
CA GLN A 34 4.28 1.74 10.69
C GLN A 34 3.54 0.45 10.31
N LEU A 35 2.85 0.44 9.16
CA LEU A 35 2.16 -0.76 8.67
C LEU A 35 3.16 -1.86 8.31
N VAL A 36 4.26 -1.50 7.65
CA VAL A 36 5.32 -2.45 7.29
C VAL A 36 5.93 -3.06 8.55
N GLN A 37 6.25 -2.25 9.55
CA GLN A 37 6.82 -2.74 10.80
C GLN A 37 5.87 -3.72 11.51
N ALA A 38 4.59 -3.41 11.54
CA ALA A 38 3.59 -4.31 12.12
C ALA A 38 3.55 -5.67 11.39
N GLN A 39 3.66 -5.67 10.06
CA GLN A 39 3.69 -6.89 9.28
C GLN A 39 4.98 -7.69 9.49
N VAL A 40 6.10 -7.01 9.62
CA VAL A 40 7.39 -7.66 9.93
C VAL A 40 7.29 -8.40 11.26
N GLU A 41 6.75 -7.76 12.29
CA GLU A 41 6.55 -8.38 13.59
C GLU A 41 5.64 -9.61 13.52
N MET A 42 4.54 -9.53 12.79
CA MET A 42 3.62 -10.65 12.59
C MET A 42 4.29 -11.81 11.86
N SER A 43 5.12 -11.51 10.87
CA SER A 43 5.86 -12.51 10.12
C SER A 43 6.91 -13.21 10.99
N GLU A 44 7.62 -12.46 11.82
CA GLU A 44 8.61 -13.01 12.76
C GLU A 44 7.97 -13.95 13.78
N LYS A 45 6.74 -13.66 14.17
CA LYS A 45 5.97 -14.51 15.10
C LYS A 45 5.28 -15.70 14.41
N GLY A 46 5.41 -15.79 13.08
CA GLY A 46 4.75 -16.85 12.31
C GLY A 46 3.24 -16.69 12.18
N VAL A 47 2.70 -15.49 12.43
CA VAL A 47 1.26 -15.22 12.41
C VAL A 47 0.75 -15.02 10.99
N ALA A 48 1.52 -14.31 10.15
CA ALA A 48 1.11 -14.01 8.78
C ALA A 48 2.33 -13.75 7.90
N ASP A 49 2.22 -14.11 6.63
CA ASP A 49 3.22 -13.76 5.61
C ASP A 49 2.84 -12.44 4.94
N PHE A 50 3.83 -11.80 4.36
CA PHE A 50 3.63 -10.58 3.56
C PHE A 50 4.67 -10.50 2.45
N LEU A 51 4.38 -9.66 1.44
CA LEU A 51 5.34 -9.26 0.41
C LEU A 51 5.41 -7.74 0.37
N LEU A 52 6.61 -7.21 0.30
CA LEU A 52 6.82 -5.79 0.10
C LEU A 52 7.49 -5.57 -1.25
N LEU A 53 6.80 -4.88 -2.13
CA LEU A 53 7.23 -4.61 -3.49
C LEU A 53 7.57 -3.13 -3.64
N ARG A 54 8.60 -2.83 -4.42
CA ARG A 54 9.03 -1.47 -4.72
C ARG A 54 8.84 -1.19 -6.20
N PHE A 55 8.30 -0.02 -6.52
CA PHE A 55 8.00 0.40 -7.89
C PHE A 55 8.81 1.65 -8.23
N PRO A 56 10.05 1.49 -8.72
CA PRO A 56 10.87 2.65 -9.09
C PRO A 56 10.23 3.46 -10.21
N GLY A 57 10.34 4.77 -10.14
CA GLY A 57 9.85 5.66 -11.20
C GLY A 57 8.37 6.01 -11.15
N LEU A 58 7.61 5.49 -10.17
CA LEU A 58 6.23 5.91 -9.97
C LEU A 58 6.15 7.04 -8.95
N ASP A 59 5.34 8.05 -9.25
CA ASP A 59 4.93 9.03 -8.25
C ASP A 59 3.57 8.64 -7.64
N PRO A 60 3.09 9.31 -6.57
CA PRO A 60 1.82 8.95 -5.94
C PRO A 60 0.62 9.02 -6.90
N GLN A 61 0.58 9.98 -7.81
CA GLN A 61 -0.53 10.12 -8.76
C GLN A 61 -0.54 8.99 -9.78
N GLN A 62 0.62 8.61 -10.30
CA GLN A 62 0.76 7.48 -11.20
C GLN A 62 0.41 6.17 -10.50
N ALA A 63 0.83 6.00 -9.25
CA ALA A 63 0.49 4.83 -8.46
C ALA A 63 -1.01 4.72 -8.24
N GLN A 64 -1.69 5.83 -7.96
CA GLN A 64 -3.15 5.84 -7.82
C GLN A 64 -3.85 5.39 -9.10
N ALA A 65 -3.38 5.87 -10.25
CA ALA A 65 -4.01 5.57 -11.54
C ALA A 65 -3.70 4.17 -12.06
N ARG A 66 -2.46 3.69 -11.86
CA ARG A 66 -1.95 2.50 -12.52
C ARG A 66 -1.76 1.29 -11.60
N LEU A 67 -1.44 1.51 -10.34
CA LEU A 67 -1.11 0.45 -9.39
C LEU A 67 -2.31 0.09 -8.51
N VAL A 68 -2.94 1.08 -7.89
CA VAL A 68 -4.05 0.85 -6.95
C VAL A 68 -5.17 -0.03 -7.52
N PRO A 69 -5.61 0.15 -8.79
CA PRO A 69 -6.66 -0.70 -9.35
C PRO A 69 -6.28 -2.18 -9.46
N LEU A 70 -4.99 -2.50 -9.39
CA LEU A 70 -4.49 -3.88 -9.48
C LEU A 70 -4.34 -4.54 -8.11
N LEU A 71 -4.47 -3.78 -7.04
CA LEU A 71 -4.30 -4.27 -5.66
C LEU A 71 -5.62 -4.75 -5.08
N ARG A 72 -5.51 -5.68 -4.12
CA ARG A 72 -6.66 -6.15 -3.34
C ARG A 72 -7.01 -5.12 -2.27
N ALA A 73 -8.24 -5.22 -1.71
CA ALA A 73 -8.67 -4.34 -0.63
C ALA A 73 -7.79 -4.46 0.63
N THR A 74 -7.15 -5.61 0.83
CA THR A 74 -6.25 -5.87 1.96
C THR A 74 -4.83 -5.39 1.73
N ASP A 75 -4.48 -5.01 0.49
CA ASP A 75 -3.15 -4.53 0.15
C ASP A 75 -3.05 -3.03 0.44
N GLU A 76 -1.86 -2.58 0.78
CA GLU A 76 -1.59 -1.17 1.05
C GLU A 76 -0.53 -0.64 0.09
N VAL A 77 -0.61 0.63 -0.24
CA VAL A 77 0.36 1.32 -1.06
C VAL A 77 0.84 2.57 -0.33
N GLY A 78 2.10 2.86 -0.42
CA GLY A 78 2.67 4.01 0.27
C GLY A 78 4.07 4.34 -0.23
N MET A 79 4.64 5.38 0.35
CA MET A 79 5.98 5.83 0.03
C MET A 79 6.98 5.11 0.92
N GLY A 80 7.95 4.43 0.32
CA GLY A 80 9.05 3.81 1.06
C GLY A 80 10.05 4.82 1.57
N THR A 81 10.97 4.34 2.43
CA THR A 81 12.01 5.19 3.03
C THR A 81 13.00 5.76 2.01
N ASP A 82 13.11 5.14 0.86
CA ASP A 82 13.98 5.58 -0.24
C ASP A 82 13.29 6.55 -1.21
N GLY A 83 12.05 6.95 -0.93
CA GLY A 83 11.29 7.84 -1.80
C GLY A 83 10.62 7.18 -2.99
N CYS A 84 10.62 5.85 -3.05
CA CYS A 84 9.92 5.09 -4.09
C CYS A 84 8.56 4.60 -3.58
N VAL A 85 7.58 4.51 -4.49
CA VAL A 85 6.29 3.91 -4.17
C VAL A 85 6.48 2.43 -3.91
N CYS A 86 5.89 1.95 -2.82
CA CYS A 86 5.92 0.54 -2.43
C CYS A 86 4.49 0.01 -2.24
N ALA A 87 4.32 -1.28 -2.45
CA ALA A 87 3.06 -1.98 -2.16
C ALA A 87 3.31 -3.06 -1.12
N LEU A 88 2.49 -3.06 -0.08
CA LEU A 88 2.50 -4.08 0.96
C LEU A 88 1.37 -5.06 0.70
N LEU A 89 1.71 -6.28 0.30
CA LEU A 89 0.76 -7.35 0.04
C LEU A 89 0.62 -8.18 1.31
N ARG A 90 -0.51 -8.05 1.98
CA ARG A 90 -0.79 -8.79 3.21
C ARG A 90 -1.24 -10.20 2.90
N GLN A 91 -0.93 -11.14 3.81
CA GLN A 91 -1.30 -12.55 3.66
C GLN A 91 -0.87 -13.10 2.30
N ALA A 92 0.35 -12.76 1.91
CA ALA A 92 0.90 -13.11 0.62
C ALA A 92 2.29 -13.74 0.80
N ASN A 93 2.55 -14.80 0.05
CA ASN A 93 3.85 -15.43 -0.02
C ASN A 93 4.39 -15.32 -1.45
N ARG A 94 5.56 -15.89 -1.71
CA ARG A 94 6.18 -15.82 -3.04
C ARG A 94 5.35 -16.49 -4.14
N GLY A 95 4.46 -17.42 -3.79
CA GLY A 95 3.51 -17.99 -4.75
C GLY A 95 2.54 -16.97 -5.33
N VAL A 96 2.18 -15.94 -4.57
CA VAL A 96 1.33 -14.86 -5.04
C VAL A 96 1.99 -14.05 -6.15
N LEU A 97 3.33 -13.98 -6.17
CA LEU A 97 4.06 -13.28 -7.23
C LEU A 97 3.76 -13.82 -8.62
N HIS A 98 3.56 -15.13 -8.76
CA HIS A 98 3.22 -15.73 -10.05
C HIS A 98 1.85 -15.26 -10.55
N VAL A 99 0.96 -14.85 -9.64
CA VAL A 99 -0.37 -14.34 -9.98
C VAL A 99 -0.32 -12.84 -10.29
N VAL A 100 0.39 -12.06 -9.48
CA VAL A 100 0.39 -10.60 -9.60
C VAL A 100 1.41 -10.07 -10.60
N SER A 101 2.55 -10.75 -10.79
CA SER A 101 3.59 -10.31 -11.72
C SER A 101 3.06 -10.06 -13.14
N PRO A 102 2.29 -10.98 -13.76
CA PRO A 102 1.74 -10.71 -15.09
C PRO A 102 0.83 -9.49 -15.14
N ARG A 103 0.09 -9.23 -14.07
CA ARG A 103 -0.79 -8.06 -14.00
C ARG A 103 0.01 -6.76 -14.01
N PHE A 104 1.09 -6.70 -13.25
CA PHE A 104 1.96 -5.53 -13.19
C PHE A 104 2.70 -5.34 -14.51
N GLU A 105 3.24 -6.41 -15.07
CA GLU A 105 3.95 -6.37 -16.37
C GLU A 105 3.01 -5.91 -17.49
N ASN A 106 1.79 -6.42 -17.55
CA ASN A 106 0.79 -6.03 -18.54
C ASN A 106 0.41 -4.55 -18.41
N ALA A 107 0.47 -4.00 -17.20
CA ALA A 107 0.22 -2.58 -16.96
C ALA A 107 1.46 -1.71 -17.21
N GLY A 108 2.58 -2.30 -17.63
CA GLY A 108 3.83 -1.58 -17.87
C GLY A 108 4.56 -1.16 -16.60
N LEU A 109 4.30 -1.84 -15.47
CA LEU A 109 4.92 -1.55 -14.20
C LEU A 109 6.14 -2.43 -13.97
N THR A 110 7.24 -1.79 -13.55
CA THR A 110 8.45 -2.49 -13.13
C THR A 110 8.50 -2.51 -11.61
N PHE A 111 8.84 -3.64 -11.01
CA PHE A 111 8.88 -3.77 -9.55
C PHE A 111 10.02 -4.67 -9.09
N GLU A 112 10.36 -4.52 -7.80
CA GLU A 112 11.35 -5.33 -7.11
C GLU A 112 10.75 -5.85 -5.81
N VAL A 113 11.05 -7.10 -5.43
CA VAL A 113 10.69 -7.64 -4.12
C VAL A 113 11.77 -7.24 -3.14
N ILE A 114 11.42 -6.45 -2.12
CA ILE A 114 12.37 -5.96 -1.13
C ILE A 114 12.22 -6.60 0.24
N ALA A 115 11.12 -7.28 0.51
CA ALA A 115 10.93 -8.08 1.74
C ALA A 115 9.85 -9.14 1.52
N GLY A 116 9.96 -10.20 2.29
CA GLY A 116 8.96 -11.30 2.23
C GLY A 116 9.51 -12.70 1.95
#